data_0620af8052bd1d5ab902edda06644747
#
_entry.id   0620af8052bd1d5ab902edda06644747
#
_cell.length_a   1.000
_cell.length_b   1.000
_cell.length_c   1.000
_cell.angle_alpha   90.00
_cell.angle_beta   90.00
_cell.angle_gamma   90.00
#
_symmetry.space_group_name_H-M   'P 1'
#
loop_
_entity.id
_entity.type
_entity.pdbx_description
1 polymer ?
#
loop_
_entity_poly.entity_id
_entity_poly.type
_entity_poly.pdbx_seq_one_letter_code
_entity_poly.pdbx_strand_id
1 'polypeptide(L)'
;MKFKMIHENLNVSDLDKSIRFYNEALDLHEVRRKTSDDFIIVYLKSEVGDFELELTWLKDHPQPYDLGECEFHLAFWTDDFETAHKKHQEMGCICFENEAMGIYFIEDPDGYWLEILP
;
A
#
# COMPACT_ATOMS: atom_id res chain seq x y z
N MET A 1 28.11 -1.79 -12.89
CA MET A 1 26.88 -1.00 -12.92
C MET A 1 26.15 -1.14 -11.59
N LYS A 2 25.28 -0.18 -11.26
CA LYS A 2 24.58 -0.17 -9.98
C LYS A 2 23.08 -0.01 -10.23
N PHE A 3 22.26 -0.70 -9.41
CA PHE A 3 20.80 -0.60 -9.46
C PHE A 3 20.29 -0.16 -8.09
N LYS A 4 19.26 0.69 -8.08
CA LYS A 4 18.57 1.15 -6.87
C LYS A 4 17.08 0.88 -7.05
N MET A 5 16.44 0.27 -6.05
CA MET A 5 14.99 0.10 -6.03
C MET A 5 14.35 1.47 -5.80
N ILE A 6 13.41 1.86 -6.64
CA ILE A 6 12.82 3.21 -6.59
C ILE A 6 11.32 3.23 -6.35
N HIS A 7 10.57 2.25 -6.88
CA HIS A 7 9.13 2.17 -6.62
C HIS A 7 8.60 0.75 -6.81
N GLU A 8 7.43 0.50 -6.25
CA GLU A 8 6.56 -0.62 -6.54
C GLU A 8 5.25 -0.07 -7.11
N ASN A 9 4.65 -0.75 -8.09
CA ASN A 9 3.35 -0.38 -8.62
C ASN A 9 2.27 -1.34 -8.15
N LEU A 10 1.15 -0.77 -7.71
CA LEU A 10 -0.09 -1.50 -7.46
C LEU A 10 -1.19 -0.90 -8.35
N ASN A 11 -1.82 -1.74 -9.16
CA ASN A 11 -3.01 -1.31 -9.89
C ASN A 11 -4.21 -1.29 -8.94
N VAL A 12 -5.00 -0.22 -8.97
CA VAL A 12 -6.10 0.01 -8.03
C VAL A 12 -7.41 0.25 -8.77
N SER A 13 -8.51 -0.23 -8.19
CA SER A 13 -9.86 -0.12 -8.78
C SER A 13 -10.51 1.22 -8.51
N ASP A 14 -10.27 1.81 -7.33
CA ASP A 14 -10.80 3.11 -6.89
C ASP A 14 -9.64 3.94 -6.36
N LEU A 15 -9.13 4.83 -7.20
CA LEU A 15 -7.92 5.59 -6.90
C LEU A 15 -8.05 6.44 -5.63
N ASP A 16 -9.14 7.18 -5.49
CA ASP A 16 -9.33 8.07 -4.35
C ASP A 16 -9.46 7.29 -3.04
N LYS A 17 -10.15 6.16 -3.07
CA LYS A 17 -10.29 5.27 -1.92
C LYS A 17 -8.94 4.70 -1.51
N SER A 18 -8.12 4.29 -2.47
CA SER A 18 -6.78 3.76 -2.19
C SER A 18 -5.84 4.85 -1.65
N ILE A 19 -5.86 6.05 -2.22
CA ILE A 19 -5.07 7.17 -1.70
C ILE A 19 -5.44 7.46 -0.24
N ARG A 20 -6.72 7.53 0.08
CA ARG A 20 -7.19 7.76 1.45
C ARG A 20 -6.72 6.65 2.39
N PHE A 21 -6.81 5.39 1.95
CA PHE A 21 -6.36 4.25 2.74
C PHE A 21 -4.87 4.35 3.08
N TYR A 22 -4.02 4.55 2.08
CA TYR A 22 -2.56 4.63 2.29
C TYR A 22 -2.17 5.85 3.13
N ASN A 23 -2.89 6.96 2.99
CA ASN A 23 -2.69 8.13 3.83
C ASN A 23 -3.04 7.83 5.29
N GLU A 24 -4.22 7.26 5.53
CA GLU A 24 -4.71 6.97 6.88
C GLU A 24 -3.93 5.84 7.55
N ALA A 25 -3.72 4.74 6.84
CA ALA A 25 -3.08 3.55 7.42
C ALA A 25 -1.58 3.68 7.61
N LEU A 26 -0.88 4.33 6.67
CA LEU A 26 0.58 4.28 6.57
C LEU A 26 1.25 5.65 6.45
N ASP A 27 0.52 6.74 6.62
CA ASP A 27 1.03 8.12 6.50
C ASP A 27 1.75 8.37 5.16
N LEU A 28 1.28 7.73 4.08
CA LEU A 28 1.80 7.98 2.74
C LEU A 28 1.05 9.14 2.08
N HIS A 29 1.78 10.06 1.47
CA HIS A 29 1.22 11.25 0.85
C HIS A 29 1.56 11.33 -0.63
N GLU A 30 0.62 11.84 -1.42
CA GLU A 30 0.85 12.06 -2.85
C GLU A 30 1.95 13.11 -3.05
N VAL A 31 2.98 12.74 -3.82
CA VAL A 31 4.10 13.65 -4.13
C VAL A 31 4.10 14.08 -5.59
N ARG A 32 3.48 13.30 -6.47
CA ARG A 32 3.30 13.66 -7.87
C ARG A 32 2.25 12.76 -8.52
N ARG A 33 1.77 13.19 -9.68
CA ARG A 33 0.73 12.48 -10.42
C ARG A 33 0.95 12.64 -11.91
N LYS A 34 0.60 11.61 -12.67
CA LYS A 34 0.62 11.62 -14.11
C LYS A 34 -0.77 11.24 -14.61
N THR A 35 -1.40 12.12 -15.38
CA THR A 35 -2.74 11.91 -15.91
C THR A 35 -2.71 11.80 -17.43
N SER A 36 -3.41 10.80 -17.95
CA SER A 36 -3.62 10.58 -19.38
C SER A 36 -5.10 10.31 -19.61
N ASP A 37 -5.53 10.21 -20.87
CA ASP A 37 -6.93 9.89 -21.20
C ASP A 37 -7.33 8.49 -20.72
N ASP A 38 -6.37 7.55 -20.63
CA ASP A 38 -6.61 6.14 -20.35
C ASP A 38 -6.22 5.71 -18.94
N PHE A 39 -5.42 6.50 -18.22
CA PHE A 39 -4.91 6.13 -16.90
C PHE A 39 -4.57 7.34 -16.04
N ILE A 40 -4.51 7.09 -14.74
CA ILE A 40 -3.95 8.02 -13.76
C ILE A 40 -2.94 7.25 -12.92
N ILE A 41 -1.74 7.79 -12.78
CA ILE A 41 -0.69 7.24 -11.92
C ILE A 41 -0.42 8.25 -10.81
N VAL A 42 -0.49 7.79 -9.57
CA VAL A 42 -0.20 8.61 -8.38
C VAL A 42 0.98 7.99 -7.64
N TYR A 43 1.93 8.82 -7.24
CA TYR A 43 3.09 8.38 -6.47
C TYR A 43 2.93 8.85 -5.03
N LEU A 44 2.95 7.87 -4.12
CA LEU A 44 2.84 8.10 -2.68
C LEU A 44 4.19 7.87 -2.01
N LYS A 45 4.47 8.63 -0.97
CA LYS A 45 5.72 8.53 -0.24
C LYS A 45 5.50 8.86 1.24
N SER A 46 6.26 8.19 2.12
CA SER A 46 6.33 8.56 3.53
C SER A 46 7.41 9.65 3.74
N GLU A 47 7.47 10.22 4.93
CA GLU A 47 8.55 11.13 5.31
C GLU A 47 9.89 10.41 5.49
N VAL A 48 9.86 9.08 5.61
CA VAL A 48 11.04 8.25 5.86
C VAL A 48 11.42 7.50 4.59
N GLY A 49 12.66 7.70 4.13
CA GLY A 49 13.18 7.03 2.94
C GLY A 49 12.76 7.68 1.62
N ASP A 50 13.22 7.10 0.52
CA ASP A 50 13.01 7.62 -0.85
C ASP A 50 12.17 6.71 -1.73
N PHE A 51 11.82 5.50 -1.26
CA PHE A 51 11.04 4.55 -2.02
C PHE A 51 9.59 5.06 -2.17
N GLU A 52 9.05 4.92 -3.38
CA GLU A 52 7.70 5.40 -3.68
C GLU A 52 6.75 4.24 -3.96
N LEU A 53 5.50 4.39 -3.54
CA LEU A 53 4.42 3.51 -3.95
C LEU A 53 3.68 4.15 -5.11
N GLU A 54 3.71 3.49 -6.27
CA GLU A 54 3.00 3.93 -7.46
C GLU A 54 1.63 3.26 -7.50
N LEU A 55 0.55 4.06 -7.55
CA LEU A 55 -0.81 3.56 -7.72
C LEU A 55 -1.26 3.88 -9.14
N THR A 56 -1.64 2.85 -9.90
CA THR A 56 -2.11 3.01 -11.27
C THR A 56 -3.60 2.69 -11.35
N TRP A 57 -4.38 3.67 -11.80
CA TRP A 57 -5.78 3.48 -12.13
C TRP A 57 -5.95 3.46 -13.66
N LEU A 58 -6.66 2.44 -14.16
CA LEU A 58 -6.94 2.27 -15.58
C LEU A 58 -8.43 2.53 -15.85
N LYS A 59 -8.72 3.41 -16.82
CA LYS A 59 -10.08 3.78 -17.18
C LYS A 59 -10.94 2.59 -17.62
N ASP A 60 -10.37 1.68 -18.40
CA ASP A 60 -11.10 0.56 -19.01
C ASP A 60 -10.80 -0.77 -18.31
N HIS A 61 -10.82 -0.76 -16.95
CA HIS A 61 -10.63 -1.96 -16.15
C HIS A 61 -11.73 -2.08 -15.10
N PRO A 62 -12.95 -2.50 -15.48
CA PRO A 62 -14.09 -2.55 -14.53
C PRO A 62 -14.06 -3.75 -13.58
N GLN A 63 -13.31 -4.81 -13.91
CA GLN A 63 -13.23 -6.02 -13.10
C GLN A 63 -12.21 -5.86 -11.96
N PRO A 64 -12.37 -6.61 -10.85
CA PRO A 64 -11.34 -6.67 -9.81
C PRO A 64 -10.01 -7.21 -10.36
N TYR A 65 -8.89 -6.83 -9.72
CA TYR A 65 -7.59 -7.41 -10.03
C TYR A 65 -7.49 -8.80 -9.41
N ASP A 66 -6.96 -9.75 -10.19
CA ASP A 66 -6.70 -11.11 -9.71
C ASP A 66 -5.33 -11.12 -9.04
N LEU A 67 -5.32 -11.25 -7.72
CA LEU A 67 -4.10 -11.22 -6.91
C LEU A 67 -3.56 -12.62 -6.61
N GLY A 68 -4.12 -13.66 -7.23
CA GLY A 68 -3.71 -15.05 -7.02
C GLY A 68 -3.88 -15.45 -5.57
N GLU A 69 -2.84 -16.02 -4.98
CA GLU A 69 -2.83 -16.45 -3.58
C GLU A 69 -2.33 -15.36 -2.63
N CYS A 70 -2.12 -14.13 -3.11
CA CYS A 70 -1.51 -13.03 -2.35
C CYS A 70 -0.16 -13.39 -1.74
N GLU A 71 0.65 -14.13 -2.47
CA GLU A 71 1.97 -14.58 -2.00
C GLU A 71 3.03 -13.48 -2.03
N PHE A 72 2.77 -12.38 -2.71
CA PHE A 72 3.64 -11.21 -2.69
C PHE A 72 3.08 -10.14 -1.76
N HIS A 73 3.95 -9.31 -1.19
CA HIS A 73 3.53 -8.19 -0.35
C HIS A 73 4.62 -7.13 -0.26
N LEU A 74 4.23 -5.93 0.11
CA LEU A 74 5.14 -4.88 0.54
C LEU A 74 5.27 -4.91 2.06
N ALA A 75 6.46 -4.61 2.57
CA ALA A 75 6.70 -4.53 4.00
C ALA A 75 6.98 -3.09 4.42
N PHE A 76 6.43 -2.70 5.55
CA PHE A 76 6.59 -1.38 6.15
C PHE A 76 7.13 -1.53 7.57
N TRP A 77 8.20 -0.83 7.86
CA TRP A 77 8.71 -0.67 9.21
C TRP A 77 7.99 0.49 9.90
N THR A 78 7.74 0.38 11.19
CA THR A 78 7.22 1.48 11.99
C THR A 78 8.04 1.63 13.27
N ASP A 79 8.20 2.87 13.72
CA ASP A 79 8.86 3.17 15.00
C ASP A 79 7.93 3.05 16.21
N ASP A 80 6.63 2.83 15.97
CA ASP A 80 5.64 2.62 17.04
C ASP A 80 4.65 1.51 16.65
N PHE A 81 5.12 0.29 16.80
CA PHE A 81 4.38 -0.90 16.39
C PHE A 81 3.06 -1.09 17.15
N GLU A 82 3.03 -0.80 18.46
CA GLU A 82 1.83 -0.97 19.27
C GLU A 82 0.73 0.01 18.85
N THR A 83 1.07 1.28 18.64
CA THR A 83 0.12 2.29 18.20
C THR A 83 -0.37 2.00 16.79
N ALA A 84 0.53 1.56 15.89
CA ALA A 84 0.17 1.15 14.53
C ALA A 84 -0.82 -0.02 14.55
N HIS A 85 -0.56 -1.05 15.34
CA HIS A 85 -1.44 -2.21 15.46
C HIS A 85 -2.84 -1.81 15.95
N LYS A 86 -2.91 -0.98 16.98
CA LYS A 86 -4.19 -0.49 17.52
C LYS A 86 -4.96 0.31 16.46
N LYS A 87 -4.30 1.19 15.74
CA LYS A 87 -4.89 1.98 14.66
C LYS A 87 -5.47 1.08 13.56
N HIS A 88 -4.69 0.11 13.10
CA HIS A 88 -5.12 -0.80 12.04
C HIS A 88 -6.25 -1.72 12.51
N GLN A 89 -6.26 -2.07 13.79
CA GLN A 89 -7.35 -2.82 14.40
C GLN A 89 -8.64 -2.00 14.42
N GLU A 90 -8.57 -0.72 14.79
CA GLU A 90 -9.71 0.20 14.77
C GLU A 90 -10.21 0.46 13.34
N MET A 91 -9.31 0.51 12.36
CA MET A 91 -9.67 0.62 10.94
C MET A 91 -10.30 -0.67 10.39
N GLY A 92 -10.15 -1.80 11.07
CA GLY A 92 -10.66 -3.08 10.63
C GLY A 92 -9.93 -3.66 9.42
N CYS A 93 -8.67 -3.28 9.19
CA CYS A 93 -7.92 -3.69 8.00
C CYS A 93 -6.89 -4.78 8.24
N ILE A 94 -6.72 -5.28 9.48
CA ILE A 94 -5.81 -6.38 9.77
C ILE A 94 -6.39 -7.67 9.16
N CYS A 95 -5.62 -8.35 8.31
CA CYS A 95 -6.04 -9.58 7.65
C CYS A 95 -5.31 -10.83 8.18
N PHE A 96 -4.14 -10.67 8.78
CA PHE A 96 -3.39 -11.78 9.34
C PHE A 96 -2.44 -11.30 10.44
N GLU A 97 -2.38 -12.05 11.53
CA GLU A 97 -1.43 -11.79 12.62
C GLU A 97 -0.49 -12.98 12.78
N ASN A 98 0.81 -12.72 12.74
CA ASN A 98 1.84 -13.72 12.96
C ASN A 98 2.55 -13.43 14.28
N GLU A 99 1.96 -13.89 15.38
CA GLU A 99 2.48 -13.63 16.72
C GLU A 99 3.87 -14.26 16.95
N ALA A 100 4.11 -15.42 16.34
CA ALA A 100 5.40 -16.11 16.46
C ALA A 100 6.56 -15.27 15.90
N MET A 101 6.31 -14.52 14.84
CA MET A 101 7.31 -13.63 14.23
C MET A 101 7.22 -12.19 14.73
N GLY A 102 6.18 -11.84 15.48
CA GLY A 102 5.96 -10.48 15.99
C GLY A 102 5.61 -9.48 14.89
N ILE A 103 4.84 -9.91 13.88
CA ILE A 103 4.42 -9.09 12.75
C ILE A 103 2.95 -9.29 12.45
N TYR A 104 2.37 -8.39 11.66
CA TYR A 104 1.02 -8.58 11.14
C TYR A 104 0.89 -8.01 9.74
N PHE A 105 -0.22 -8.35 9.08
CA PHE A 105 -0.55 -7.87 7.74
C PHE A 105 -1.86 -7.11 7.76
N ILE A 106 -1.90 -6.03 6.98
CA ILE A 106 -3.12 -5.31 6.68
C ILE A 106 -3.46 -5.50 5.21
N GLU A 107 -4.73 -5.29 4.86
CA GLU A 107 -5.24 -5.45 3.52
C GLU A 107 -5.74 -4.11 3.00
N ASP A 108 -5.30 -3.72 1.81
CA ASP A 108 -5.75 -2.48 1.18
C ASP A 108 -7.11 -2.65 0.50
N PRO A 109 -7.73 -1.59 -0.08
CA PRO A 109 -9.05 -1.70 -0.69
C PRO A 109 -9.18 -2.70 -1.85
N ASP A 110 -8.08 -3.05 -2.51
CA ASP A 110 -8.06 -4.03 -3.60
C ASP A 110 -7.66 -5.43 -3.14
N GLY A 111 -7.32 -5.61 -1.88
CA GLY A 111 -6.91 -6.89 -1.31
C GLY A 111 -5.40 -7.13 -1.28
N TYR A 112 -4.57 -6.13 -1.62
CA TYR A 112 -3.12 -6.26 -1.50
C TYR A 112 -2.72 -6.35 -0.03
N TRP A 113 -1.84 -7.30 0.26
CA TRP A 113 -1.33 -7.50 1.61
C TRP A 113 -0.11 -6.62 1.86
N LEU A 114 -0.09 -6.00 3.03
CA LEU A 114 0.98 -5.10 3.46
C LEU A 114 1.45 -5.56 4.84
N GLU A 115 2.74 -5.92 4.94
CA GLU A 115 3.34 -6.42 6.18
C GLU A 115 3.78 -5.25 7.05
N ILE A 116 3.49 -5.34 8.33
CA ILE A 116 3.90 -4.32 9.31
C ILE A 116 4.92 -4.92 10.28
N LEU A 117 6.07 -4.28 10.36
CA LEU A 117 7.24 -4.72 11.11
C LEU A 117 7.62 -3.70 12.19
N PRO A 118 8.06 -4.19 13.38
CA PRO A 118 8.59 -3.31 14.42
C PRO A 118 9.98 -2.77 14.10
#